data_6f385778599af54a916d5069e449de8b
#
_entry.id   6f385778599af54a916d5069e449de8b
#
_cell.length_a   1.000
_cell.length_b   1.000
_cell.length_c   1.000
_cell.angle_alpha   90.00
_cell.angle_beta   90.00
_cell.angle_gamma   90.00
#
_symmetry.space_group_name_H-M   'P 1'
#
loop_
_entity.id
_entity.type
_entity.pdbx_description
1 polymer ?
#
loop_
_entity_poly.entity_id
_entity_poly.type
_entity_poly.pdbx_seq_one_letter_code
_entity_poly.pdbx_strand_id
1 'polypeptide(L)'
;MDKVTGYVTGVNGNLVAATFSGSVRKNEVGYVQVGDDRLKGEVIRVNGDTASMQIYEMTNGIQVGDRVELSGELMSVELGPGLLTQVFDGLQNPLPELAQQCGFFLQRGVYLDPIPNKDWEFTPLVKPGDHVTAGDAVGSVPEGLFTHLIMVPFGLKDEGWRVKSVREKGVYNVRDTVAVLENDNGEEKELTMVFSWPVKQPIRCYEERLRPDETLAVSYTHLRAHETEADLV
;
A
#
# COMPACT_ATOMS: atom_id res chain seq x y z
N MET A 1 -4.68 -19.49 2.75
CA MET A 1 -5.26 -19.77 1.42
C MET A 1 -4.14 -20.28 0.54
N ASP A 2 -4.39 -21.35 -0.21
CA ASP A 2 -3.40 -21.83 -1.17
C ASP A 2 -3.22 -20.79 -2.26
N LYS A 3 -1.96 -20.42 -2.54
CA LYS A 3 -1.65 -19.44 -3.60
C LYS A 3 -2.03 -20.06 -4.95
N VAL A 4 -2.83 -19.33 -5.72
CA VAL A 4 -3.19 -19.72 -7.08
C VAL A 4 -1.97 -19.58 -7.97
N THR A 5 -1.61 -20.64 -8.66
CA THR A 5 -0.49 -20.66 -9.59
C THR A 5 -0.95 -20.86 -11.01
N GLY A 6 -0.20 -20.31 -11.95
CA GLY A 6 -0.45 -20.40 -13.37
C GLY A 6 0.83 -20.38 -14.18
N TYR A 7 0.68 -20.39 -15.48
CA TYR A 7 1.80 -20.39 -16.42
C TYR A 7 1.56 -19.38 -17.55
N VAL A 8 2.63 -18.70 -17.93
CA VAL A 8 2.61 -17.74 -19.04
C VAL A 8 2.26 -18.46 -20.35
N THR A 9 1.30 -17.89 -21.07
CA THR A 9 0.88 -18.38 -22.40
C THR A 9 1.25 -17.42 -23.54
N GLY A 10 1.55 -16.16 -23.21
CA GLY A 10 1.96 -15.17 -24.19
C GLY A 10 2.45 -13.89 -23.53
N VAL A 11 3.33 -13.19 -24.26
CA VAL A 11 3.92 -11.91 -23.83
C VAL A 11 3.78 -10.91 -24.95
N ASN A 12 3.27 -9.72 -24.65
CA ASN A 12 3.15 -8.61 -25.60
C ASN A 12 3.49 -7.29 -24.90
N GLY A 13 4.72 -6.84 -25.04
CA GLY A 13 5.22 -5.69 -24.30
C GLY A 13 5.18 -5.95 -22.79
N ASN A 14 4.48 -5.11 -22.04
CA ASN A 14 4.27 -5.27 -20.60
C ASN A 14 3.03 -6.10 -20.23
N LEU A 15 2.30 -6.61 -21.23
CA LEU A 15 1.14 -7.48 -21.02
C LEU A 15 1.57 -8.94 -21.10
N VAL A 16 1.28 -9.68 -20.06
CA VAL A 16 1.51 -11.12 -19.94
C VAL A 16 0.17 -11.83 -19.83
N ALA A 17 -0.09 -12.76 -20.75
CA ALA A 17 -1.21 -13.68 -20.66
C ALA A 17 -0.76 -14.94 -19.94
N ALA A 18 -1.57 -15.42 -19.00
CA ALA A 18 -1.31 -16.65 -18.26
C ALA A 18 -2.59 -17.44 -18.02
N THR A 19 -2.49 -18.76 -17.95
CA THR A 19 -3.57 -19.66 -17.54
C THR A 19 -3.36 -20.06 -16.09
N PHE A 20 -4.48 -20.21 -15.36
CA PHE A 20 -4.48 -20.51 -13.92
C PHE A 20 -5.39 -21.70 -13.61
N SER A 21 -5.02 -22.47 -12.60
CA SER A 21 -5.80 -23.62 -12.11
C SER A 21 -6.78 -23.27 -11.00
N GLY A 22 -6.97 -21.99 -10.68
CA GLY A 22 -7.82 -21.51 -9.60
C GLY A 22 -8.58 -20.23 -9.93
N SER A 23 -9.31 -19.71 -8.95
CA SER A 23 -10.06 -18.46 -9.11
C SER A 23 -9.11 -17.25 -9.18
N VAL A 24 -9.26 -16.47 -10.23
CA VAL A 24 -8.49 -15.25 -10.50
C VAL A 24 -9.41 -14.05 -10.41
N ARG A 25 -8.96 -12.98 -9.77
CA ARG A 25 -9.74 -11.75 -9.64
C ARG A 25 -9.09 -10.60 -10.39
N LYS A 26 -9.90 -9.74 -10.98
CA LYS A 26 -9.40 -8.48 -11.54
C LYS A 26 -8.80 -7.60 -10.43
N ASN A 27 -7.72 -6.91 -10.77
CA ASN A 27 -6.90 -6.05 -9.89
C ASN A 27 -6.12 -6.83 -8.82
N GLU A 28 -6.06 -8.16 -8.91
CA GLU A 28 -5.23 -8.98 -8.04
C GLU A 28 -3.77 -8.86 -8.43
N VAL A 29 -2.89 -8.77 -7.43
CA VAL A 29 -1.45 -8.76 -7.64
C VAL A 29 -0.96 -10.17 -7.92
N GLY A 30 -0.06 -10.29 -8.88
CA GLY A 30 0.64 -11.53 -9.17
C GLY A 30 2.10 -11.28 -9.50
N TYR A 31 2.87 -12.33 -9.48
CA TYR A 31 4.30 -12.31 -9.73
C TYR A 31 4.66 -13.32 -10.81
N VAL A 32 5.36 -12.87 -11.85
CA VAL A 32 5.95 -13.75 -12.87
C VAL A 32 7.37 -14.09 -12.43
N GLN A 33 7.70 -15.37 -12.36
CA GLN A 33 9.03 -15.85 -12.03
C GLN A 33 9.90 -15.93 -13.29
N VAL A 34 11.00 -15.19 -13.31
CA VAL A 34 11.95 -15.17 -14.42
C VAL A 34 13.36 -15.42 -13.89
N GLY A 35 13.82 -16.67 -13.94
CA GLY A 35 15.03 -17.06 -13.24
C GLY A 35 14.88 -16.82 -11.73
N ASP A 36 15.75 -16.02 -11.15
CA ASP A 36 15.72 -15.66 -9.72
C ASP A 36 14.84 -14.42 -9.43
N ASP A 37 14.43 -13.69 -10.49
CA ASP A 37 13.63 -12.47 -10.35
C ASP A 37 12.13 -12.81 -10.22
N ARG A 38 11.42 -12.02 -9.40
CA ARG A 38 9.96 -12.04 -9.28
C ARG A 38 9.40 -10.70 -9.73
N LEU A 39 8.79 -10.68 -10.91
CA LEU A 39 8.27 -9.47 -11.53
C LEU A 39 6.82 -9.23 -11.12
N LYS A 40 6.56 -8.13 -10.45
CA LYS A 40 5.23 -7.76 -9.95
C LYS A 40 4.35 -7.24 -11.08
N GLY A 41 3.12 -7.67 -11.07
CA GLY A 41 2.09 -7.19 -11.98
C GLY A 41 0.70 -7.28 -11.38
N GLU A 42 -0.26 -6.81 -12.13
CA GLU A 42 -1.68 -6.79 -11.74
C GLU A 42 -2.53 -7.41 -12.82
N VAL A 43 -3.51 -8.20 -12.42
CA VAL A 43 -4.52 -8.77 -13.32
C VAL A 43 -5.45 -7.66 -13.81
N ILE A 44 -5.39 -7.34 -15.09
CA ILE A 44 -6.24 -6.31 -15.70
C ILE A 44 -7.50 -6.90 -16.38
N ARG A 45 -7.43 -8.15 -16.81
CA ARG A 45 -8.54 -8.83 -17.48
C ARG A 45 -8.54 -10.32 -17.15
N VAL A 46 -9.71 -10.86 -16.93
CA VAL A 46 -9.94 -12.30 -16.73
C VAL A 46 -10.90 -12.79 -17.81
N ASN A 47 -10.59 -13.94 -18.40
CA ASN A 47 -11.40 -14.59 -19.42
C ASN A 47 -11.33 -16.13 -19.22
N GLY A 48 -12.31 -16.68 -18.51
CA GLY A 48 -12.30 -18.08 -18.11
C GLY A 48 -11.14 -18.39 -17.16
N ASP A 49 -10.32 -19.36 -17.53
CA ASP A 49 -9.10 -19.78 -16.83
C ASP A 49 -7.84 -18.97 -17.22
N THR A 50 -7.99 -18.03 -18.17
CA THR A 50 -6.90 -17.18 -18.64
C THR A 50 -7.03 -15.77 -18.12
N ALA A 51 -5.92 -15.18 -17.68
CA ALA A 51 -5.88 -13.78 -17.30
C ALA A 51 -4.78 -13.03 -18.07
N SER A 52 -5.03 -11.74 -18.31
CA SER A 52 -4.01 -10.82 -18.80
C SER A 52 -3.54 -9.98 -17.60
N MET A 53 -2.24 -9.94 -17.41
CA MET A 53 -1.58 -9.19 -16.35
C MET A 53 -0.74 -8.08 -16.96
N GLN A 54 -0.75 -6.91 -16.36
CA GLN A 54 0.18 -5.84 -16.65
C GLN A 54 1.36 -5.93 -15.69
N ILE A 55 2.55 -6.17 -16.23
CA ILE A 55 3.78 -6.17 -15.45
C ILE A 55 4.31 -4.74 -15.35
N TYR A 56 4.76 -4.35 -14.17
CA TYR A 56 5.21 -2.97 -13.88
C TYR A 56 6.67 -2.73 -14.22
N GLU A 57 7.41 -3.80 -14.45
CA GLU A 57 8.84 -3.79 -14.73
C GLU A 57 9.12 -4.27 -16.16
N MET A 58 10.39 -4.25 -16.54
CA MET A 58 10.80 -4.76 -17.85
C MET A 58 10.54 -6.26 -17.97
N THR A 59 9.82 -6.65 -19.00
CA THR A 59 9.41 -8.04 -19.28
C THR A 59 10.43 -8.87 -20.03
N ASN A 60 11.63 -8.33 -20.26
CA ASN A 60 12.70 -9.02 -20.99
C ASN A 60 13.04 -10.34 -20.28
N GLY A 61 13.03 -11.43 -21.07
CA GLY A 61 13.35 -12.77 -20.58
C GLY A 61 12.15 -13.55 -20.06
N ILE A 62 10.94 -12.97 -19.99
CA ILE A 62 9.72 -13.75 -19.74
C ILE A 62 9.46 -14.66 -20.94
N GLN A 63 9.22 -15.94 -20.67
CA GLN A 63 8.94 -16.96 -21.67
C GLN A 63 7.58 -17.61 -21.45
N VAL A 64 7.02 -18.17 -22.52
CA VAL A 64 5.86 -19.05 -22.41
C VAL A 64 6.24 -20.28 -21.58
N GLY A 65 5.43 -20.57 -20.56
CA GLY A 65 5.69 -21.63 -19.60
C GLY A 65 6.28 -21.15 -18.28
N ASP A 66 6.70 -19.87 -18.16
CA ASP A 66 7.14 -19.32 -16.88
C ASP A 66 6.01 -19.34 -15.85
N ARG A 67 6.39 -19.58 -14.60
CA ARG A 67 5.43 -19.68 -13.49
C ARG A 67 4.92 -18.30 -13.08
N VAL A 68 3.61 -18.24 -12.84
CA VAL A 68 2.94 -17.07 -12.28
C VAL A 68 2.30 -17.45 -10.95
N GLU A 69 2.49 -16.63 -9.94
CA GLU A 69 1.85 -16.79 -8.63
C GLU A 69 0.97 -15.59 -8.33
N LEU A 70 -0.30 -15.82 -8.01
CA LEU A 70 -1.21 -14.78 -7.53
C LEU A 70 -1.09 -14.65 -6.02
N SER A 71 -1.13 -13.41 -5.53
CA SER A 71 -1.00 -13.12 -4.09
C SER A 71 -2.29 -13.36 -3.31
N GLY A 72 -3.44 -13.36 -3.96
CA GLY A 72 -4.75 -13.32 -3.31
C GLY A 72 -5.17 -11.92 -2.87
N GLU A 73 -4.33 -10.90 -3.09
CA GLU A 73 -4.52 -9.54 -2.60
C GLU A 73 -4.58 -8.53 -3.74
N LEU A 74 -5.22 -7.40 -3.48
CA LEU A 74 -5.23 -6.26 -4.39
C LEU A 74 -3.95 -5.45 -4.25
N MET A 75 -3.61 -4.68 -5.30
CA MET A 75 -2.53 -3.70 -5.21
C MET A 75 -2.83 -2.71 -4.10
N SER A 76 -1.98 -2.72 -3.09
CA SER A 76 -2.15 -1.93 -1.87
C SER A 76 -0.90 -1.13 -1.56
N VAL A 77 -1.08 -0.05 -0.82
CA VAL A 77 -0.01 0.75 -0.23
C VAL A 77 -0.05 0.63 1.29
N GLU A 78 1.07 0.74 1.93
CA GLU A 78 1.16 0.87 3.38
C GLU A 78 1.02 2.34 3.77
N LEU A 79 0.19 2.59 4.77
CA LEU A 79 -0.08 3.91 5.33
C LEU A 79 0.33 3.92 6.79
N GLY A 80 1.14 4.91 7.17
CA GLY A 80 1.65 5.04 8.53
C GLY A 80 2.68 6.16 8.66
N PRO A 81 3.19 6.42 9.87
CA PRO A 81 4.18 7.46 10.09
C PRO A 81 5.53 7.09 9.44
N GLY A 82 6.21 8.08 8.90
CA GLY A 82 7.47 7.95 8.19
C GLY A 82 7.36 8.09 6.68
N LEU A 83 6.14 8.24 6.13
CA LEU A 83 5.93 8.50 4.71
C LEU A 83 6.14 9.96 4.32
N LEU A 84 5.84 10.88 5.22
CA LEU A 84 5.98 12.31 4.94
C LEU A 84 7.44 12.69 4.68
N THR A 85 7.65 13.63 3.76
CA THR A 85 8.98 14.11 3.34
C THR A 85 9.83 13.07 2.61
N GLN A 86 9.30 11.90 2.28
CA GLN A 86 9.98 10.87 1.50
C GLN A 86 9.56 10.90 0.03
N VAL A 87 10.38 10.29 -0.82
CA VAL A 87 10.11 10.15 -2.26
C VAL A 87 10.05 8.67 -2.60
N PHE A 88 8.97 8.27 -3.26
CA PHE A 88 8.70 6.88 -3.61
C PHE A 88 8.52 6.71 -5.12
N ASP A 89 8.77 5.50 -5.60
CA ASP A 89 8.34 5.09 -6.94
C ASP A 89 6.83 4.72 -6.96
N GLY A 90 6.33 4.31 -8.14
CA GLY A 90 4.93 3.89 -8.31
C GLY A 90 4.54 2.59 -7.61
N LEU A 91 5.50 1.84 -7.07
CA LEU A 91 5.29 0.61 -6.28
C LEU A 91 5.53 0.83 -4.79
N GLN A 92 5.69 2.10 -4.39
CA GLN A 92 5.97 2.53 -3.02
C GLN A 92 7.36 2.09 -2.51
N ASN A 93 8.35 1.88 -3.40
CA ASN A 93 9.73 1.73 -2.97
C ASN A 93 10.33 3.09 -2.61
N PRO A 94 10.97 3.26 -1.44
CA PRO A 94 11.64 4.51 -1.11
C PRO A 94 12.87 4.70 -1.99
N LEU A 95 12.90 5.80 -2.77
CA LEU A 95 13.92 6.03 -3.80
C LEU A 95 15.35 6.19 -3.24
N PRO A 96 15.57 6.85 -2.10
CA PRO A 96 16.92 6.94 -1.52
C PRO A 96 17.52 5.58 -1.19
N GLU A 97 16.74 4.70 -0.55
CA GLU A 97 17.15 3.36 -0.18
C GLU A 97 17.32 2.47 -1.42
N LEU A 98 16.42 2.62 -2.39
CA LEU A 98 16.51 1.92 -3.67
C LEU A 98 17.80 2.29 -4.41
N ALA A 99 18.17 3.58 -4.42
CA ALA A 99 19.40 4.06 -5.04
C ALA A 99 20.66 3.55 -4.31
N GLN A 100 20.61 3.41 -2.98
CA GLN A 100 21.71 2.82 -2.22
C GLN A 100 21.90 1.34 -2.55
N GLN A 101 20.82 0.60 -2.73
CA GLN A 101 20.87 -0.83 -3.02
C GLN A 101 21.21 -1.14 -4.48
N CYS A 102 20.62 -0.44 -5.43
CA CYS A 102 20.75 -0.71 -6.86
C CYS A 102 21.76 0.18 -7.59
N GLY A 103 22.21 1.28 -6.97
CA GLY A 103 23.06 2.28 -7.62
C GLY A 103 22.26 3.12 -8.63
N PHE A 104 22.92 3.50 -9.75
CA PHE A 104 22.30 4.33 -10.79
C PHE A 104 21.27 3.62 -11.66
N PHE A 105 21.30 2.28 -11.72
CA PHE A 105 20.43 1.48 -12.56
C PHE A 105 19.48 0.68 -11.69
N LEU A 106 18.18 0.93 -11.86
CA LEU A 106 17.13 0.16 -11.19
C LEU A 106 17.23 -1.32 -11.60
N GLN A 107 17.28 -2.18 -10.60
CA GLN A 107 17.21 -3.62 -10.78
C GLN A 107 15.75 -4.05 -10.65
N ARG A 108 15.30 -4.94 -11.54
CA ARG A 108 13.97 -5.51 -11.48
C ARG A 108 13.87 -6.52 -10.34
N GLY A 109 12.65 -6.74 -9.85
CA GLY A 109 12.40 -7.70 -8.77
C GLY A 109 12.80 -7.21 -7.39
N VAL A 110 13.19 -5.94 -7.24
CA VAL A 110 13.55 -5.33 -5.95
C VAL A 110 12.35 -4.60 -5.37
N TYR A 111 11.90 -5.04 -4.20
CA TYR A 111 10.81 -4.42 -3.45
C TYR A 111 11.27 -4.14 -2.04
N LEU A 112 11.18 -2.89 -1.63
CA LEU A 112 11.59 -2.42 -0.32
C LEU A 112 10.38 -2.12 0.56
N ASP A 113 10.57 -2.22 1.88
CA ASP A 113 9.55 -1.79 2.84
C ASP A 113 9.40 -0.26 2.76
N PRO A 114 8.19 0.27 2.46
CA PRO A 114 7.98 1.72 2.36
C PRO A 114 7.97 2.42 3.71
N ILE A 115 7.68 1.68 4.79
CA ILE A 115 7.62 2.23 6.13
C ILE A 115 8.94 1.97 6.85
N PRO A 116 9.67 3.03 7.26
CA PRO A 116 10.92 2.85 7.97
C PRO A 116 10.68 2.15 9.32
N ASN A 117 11.50 1.15 9.62
CA ASN A 117 11.47 0.48 10.92
C ASN A 117 12.05 1.41 12.00
N LYS A 118 11.17 2.24 12.56
CA LYS A 118 11.52 3.32 13.49
C LYS A 118 10.57 3.33 14.67
N ASP A 119 11.09 3.78 15.80
CA ASP A 119 10.30 4.01 17.01
C ASP A 119 9.69 5.40 17.01
N TRP A 120 8.44 5.51 17.50
CA TRP A 120 7.68 6.74 17.56
C TRP A 120 7.12 6.99 18.95
N GLU A 121 7.03 8.26 19.36
CA GLU A 121 6.38 8.67 20.61
C GLU A 121 4.86 8.65 20.42
N PHE A 122 4.24 7.53 20.79
CA PHE A 122 2.79 7.35 20.71
C PHE A 122 2.08 8.04 21.86
N THR A 123 1.00 8.76 21.55
CA THR A 123 0.09 9.36 22.53
C THR A 123 -1.33 8.84 22.24
N PRO A 124 -1.98 8.11 23.15
CA PRO A 124 -3.33 7.61 22.95
C PRO A 124 -4.35 8.76 22.94
N LEU A 125 -5.37 8.67 22.09
CA LEU A 125 -6.50 9.59 22.00
C LEU A 125 -7.81 8.97 22.44
N VAL A 126 -7.83 7.66 22.68
CA VAL A 126 -9.00 6.89 23.12
C VAL A 126 -8.70 6.16 24.44
N LYS A 127 -9.76 5.65 25.07
CA LYS A 127 -9.69 4.85 26.30
C LYS A 127 -10.37 3.50 26.10
N PRO A 128 -10.02 2.47 26.90
CA PRO A 128 -10.75 1.21 26.92
C PRO A 128 -12.26 1.45 27.15
N GLY A 129 -13.09 0.83 26.32
CA GLY A 129 -14.53 0.97 26.29
C GLY A 129 -15.08 1.99 25.29
N ASP A 130 -14.26 2.88 24.74
CA ASP A 130 -14.70 3.84 23.73
C ASP A 130 -15.12 3.12 22.45
N HIS A 131 -16.22 3.59 21.85
CA HIS A 131 -16.65 3.15 20.53
C HIS A 131 -15.77 3.78 19.44
N VAL A 132 -15.43 2.99 18.45
CA VAL A 132 -14.64 3.44 17.30
C VAL A 132 -15.18 2.87 15.99
N THR A 133 -15.07 3.66 14.95
CA THR A 133 -15.42 3.31 13.57
C THR A 133 -14.21 3.45 12.65
N ALA A 134 -14.33 3.01 11.40
CA ALA A 134 -13.28 3.16 10.40
C ALA A 134 -12.88 4.63 10.23
N GLY A 135 -11.60 4.92 10.30
CA GLY A 135 -11.06 6.28 10.19
C GLY A 135 -10.94 7.06 11.49
N ASP A 136 -11.50 6.57 12.60
CA ASP A 136 -11.33 7.23 13.91
C ASP A 136 -9.88 7.17 14.38
N ALA A 137 -9.40 8.25 15.00
CA ALA A 137 -8.06 8.34 15.53
C ALA A 137 -7.97 7.65 16.90
N VAL A 138 -7.15 6.61 17.00
CA VAL A 138 -6.89 5.90 18.27
C VAL A 138 -5.68 6.47 19.02
N GLY A 139 -4.81 7.17 18.32
CA GLY A 139 -3.62 7.79 18.89
C GLY A 139 -2.97 8.75 17.91
N SER A 140 -1.85 9.32 18.33
CA SER A 140 -1.05 10.23 17.50
C SER A 140 0.44 10.07 17.76
N VAL A 141 1.25 10.41 16.76
CA VAL A 141 2.70 10.51 16.84
C VAL A 141 3.18 11.79 16.19
N PRO A 142 4.27 12.42 16.68
CA PRO A 142 4.87 13.59 16.05
C PRO A 142 5.65 13.15 14.80
N GLU A 143 5.33 13.71 13.62
CA GLU A 143 6.05 13.49 12.37
C GLU A 143 6.49 14.83 11.76
N GLY A 144 7.69 15.26 12.10
CA GLY A 144 8.21 16.57 11.72
C GLY A 144 7.36 17.71 12.29
N LEU A 145 6.75 18.50 11.39
CA LEU A 145 5.85 19.61 11.77
C LEU A 145 4.40 19.17 11.96
N PHE A 146 4.08 17.91 11.67
CA PHE A 146 2.72 17.39 11.68
C PHE A 146 2.48 16.48 12.89
N THR A 147 1.24 16.44 13.33
CA THR A 147 0.72 15.40 14.23
C THR A 147 0.10 14.32 13.36
N HIS A 148 0.78 13.20 13.20
CA HIS A 148 0.26 12.06 12.45
C HIS A 148 -0.75 11.31 13.31
N LEU A 149 -1.99 11.16 12.81
CA LEU A 149 -3.05 10.44 13.50
C LEU A 149 -2.96 8.94 13.16
N ILE A 150 -2.91 8.12 14.19
CA ILE A 150 -2.99 6.66 14.06
C ILE A 150 -4.46 6.29 14.06
N MET A 151 -4.95 5.82 12.92
CA MET A 151 -6.37 5.61 12.66
C MET A 151 -6.76 4.15 12.63
N VAL A 152 -8.01 3.90 12.94
CA VAL A 152 -8.67 2.62 12.65
C VAL A 152 -8.68 2.40 11.13
N PRO A 153 -8.25 1.23 10.61
CA PRO A 153 -8.19 0.97 9.18
C PRO A 153 -9.52 1.23 8.47
N PHE A 154 -9.47 1.90 7.32
CA PHE A 154 -10.63 2.38 6.56
C PHE A 154 -11.59 1.29 6.06
N GLY A 155 -11.14 0.04 6.04
CA GLY A 155 -11.94 -1.11 5.62
C GLY A 155 -12.64 -1.84 6.77
N LEU A 156 -12.55 -1.33 8.00
CA LEU A 156 -13.24 -1.94 9.13
C LEU A 156 -14.74 -1.78 8.94
N LYS A 157 -15.47 -2.89 8.95
CA LYS A 157 -16.93 -2.87 8.91
C LYS A 157 -17.46 -2.36 10.24
N ASP A 158 -18.58 -1.65 10.18
CA ASP A 158 -19.27 -1.19 11.39
C ASP A 158 -20.00 -2.39 12.03
N GLU A 159 -19.34 -3.00 13.00
CA GLU A 159 -19.80 -4.18 13.76
C GLU A 159 -19.75 -3.92 15.26
N GLY A 160 -19.93 -2.67 15.68
CA GLY A 160 -19.95 -2.29 17.11
C GLY A 160 -18.56 -2.39 17.78
N TRP A 161 -17.52 -1.97 17.08
CA TRP A 161 -16.16 -2.03 17.59
C TRP A 161 -15.93 -1.10 18.78
N ARG A 162 -15.23 -1.61 19.78
CA ARG A 162 -14.80 -0.88 20.96
C ARG A 162 -13.32 -1.09 21.21
N VAL A 163 -12.71 -0.12 21.85
CA VAL A 163 -11.33 -0.23 22.31
C VAL A 163 -11.30 -1.21 23.48
N LYS A 164 -10.70 -2.39 23.30
CA LYS A 164 -10.44 -3.35 24.36
C LYS A 164 -9.28 -2.92 25.23
N SER A 165 -8.18 -2.52 24.58
CA SER A 165 -6.99 -1.98 25.22
C SER A 165 -6.26 -1.02 24.30
N VAL A 166 -5.54 -0.06 24.89
CA VAL A 166 -4.66 0.87 24.19
C VAL A 166 -3.39 1.05 25.01
N ARG A 167 -2.26 1.19 24.33
CA ARG A 167 -0.98 1.47 24.99
C ARG A 167 -1.00 2.84 25.64
N GLU A 168 -0.31 2.96 26.76
CA GLU A 168 -0.06 4.26 27.40
C GLU A 168 0.88 5.10 26.54
N LYS A 169 0.95 6.41 26.85
CA LYS A 169 1.94 7.29 26.22
C LYS A 169 3.35 6.72 26.40
N GLY A 170 4.07 6.51 25.29
CA GLY A 170 5.41 5.91 25.30
C GLY A 170 6.02 5.80 23.93
N VAL A 171 7.23 5.26 23.87
CA VAL A 171 7.95 5.03 22.63
C VAL A 171 7.75 3.57 22.23
N TYR A 172 7.27 3.36 21.00
CA TYR A 172 6.95 2.05 20.45
C TYR A 172 7.42 1.97 19.00
N ASN A 173 7.77 0.77 18.58
CA ASN A 173 8.07 0.53 17.18
C ASN A 173 6.82 0.72 16.30
N VAL A 174 7.01 1.19 15.10
CA VAL A 174 5.91 1.46 14.15
C VAL A 174 5.02 0.23 13.88
N ARG A 175 5.55 -0.97 14.03
CA ARG A 175 4.83 -2.24 13.83
C ARG A 175 4.37 -2.90 15.14
N ASP A 176 4.62 -2.27 16.29
CA ASP A 176 4.08 -2.76 17.56
C ASP A 176 2.57 -2.55 17.63
N THR A 177 1.86 -3.48 18.27
CA THR A 177 0.43 -3.32 18.58
C THR A 177 0.24 -2.19 19.59
N VAL A 178 -0.44 -1.12 19.17
CA VAL A 178 -0.72 0.07 19.97
C VAL A 178 -2.12 0.07 20.56
N ALA A 179 -3.06 -0.61 19.93
CA ALA A 179 -4.41 -0.81 20.45
C ALA A 179 -4.97 -2.17 20.02
N VAL A 180 -5.94 -2.67 20.79
CA VAL A 180 -6.73 -3.84 20.44
C VAL A 180 -8.19 -3.44 20.47
N LEU A 181 -8.90 -3.72 19.39
CA LEU A 181 -10.34 -3.54 19.27
C LEU A 181 -11.04 -4.88 19.46
N GLU A 182 -12.26 -4.82 19.98
CA GLU A 182 -13.15 -5.97 20.12
C GLU A 182 -14.55 -5.57 19.63
N ASN A 183 -15.20 -6.45 18.83
CA ASN A 183 -16.55 -6.21 18.34
C ASN A 183 -17.60 -6.93 19.23
N ASP A 184 -18.88 -6.69 18.94
CA ASP A 184 -19.99 -7.30 19.69
C ASP A 184 -20.04 -8.84 19.53
N ASN A 185 -19.34 -9.41 18.55
CA ASN A 185 -19.23 -10.85 18.32
C ASN A 185 -18.04 -11.48 19.06
N GLY A 186 -17.23 -10.70 19.76
CA GLY A 186 -16.02 -11.13 20.45
C GLY A 186 -14.82 -11.34 19.55
N GLU A 187 -14.86 -10.83 18.32
CA GLU A 187 -13.67 -10.80 17.45
C GLU A 187 -12.74 -9.69 17.89
N GLU A 188 -11.45 -10.00 17.93
CA GLU A 188 -10.41 -9.04 18.29
C GLU A 188 -9.63 -8.61 17.04
N LYS A 189 -9.24 -7.35 17.00
CA LYS A 189 -8.38 -6.78 15.98
C LYS A 189 -7.26 -5.96 16.59
N GLU A 190 -6.04 -6.39 16.35
CA GLU A 190 -4.85 -5.64 16.72
C GLU A 190 -4.62 -4.49 15.74
N LEU A 191 -4.29 -3.33 16.28
CA LEU A 191 -3.92 -2.14 15.53
C LEU A 191 -2.45 -1.82 15.79
N THR A 192 -1.70 -1.67 14.71
CA THR A 192 -0.36 -1.08 14.72
C THR A 192 -0.44 0.37 14.22
N MET A 193 0.69 1.07 14.15
CA MET A 193 0.72 2.42 13.56
C MET A 193 0.66 2.38 12.02
N VAL A 194 0.70 1.19 11.42
CA VAL A 194 0.69 0.97 9.97
C VAL A 194 -0.48 0.09 9.59
N PHE A 195 -1.13 0.42 8.48
CA PHE A 195 -2.10 -0.47 7.86
C PHE A 195 -2.00 -0.40 6.34
N SER A 196 -2.44 -1.47 5.67
CA SER A 196 -2.45 -1.57 4.22
C SER A 196 -3.81 -1.13 3.66
N TRP A 197 -3.79 -0.38 2.54
CA TRP A 197 -4.99 0.06 1.84
C TRP A 197 -4.91 -0.20 0.34
N PRO A 198 -5.93 -0.83 -0.29
CA PRO A 198 -5.95 -1.05 -1.72
C PRO A 198 -6.07 0.27 -2.50
N VAL A 199 -5.11 0.56 -3.37
CA VAL A 199 -5.02 1.87 -4.08
C VAL A 199 -6.22 2.16 -4.98
N LYS A 200 -6.93 1.14 -5.46
CA LYS A 200 -8.10 1.28 -6.33
C LYS A 200 -9.43 1.31 -5.57
N GLN A 201 -9.40 1.21 -4.25
CA GLN A 201 -10.60 1.33 -3.43
C GLN A 201 -10.76 2.75 -2.90
N PRO A 202 -11.90 3.42 -3.15
CA PRO A 202 -12.14 4.73 -2.57
C PRO A 202 -12.33 4.62 -1.06
N ILE A 203 -11.74 5.55 -0.31
CA ILE A 203 -12.01 5.73 1.12
C ILE A 203 -13.45 6.22 1.26
N ARG A 204 -14.23 5.62 2.15
CA ARG A 204 -15.66 5.95 2.36
C ARG A 204 -15.99 6.35 3.79
N CYS A 205 -15.03 6.26 4.70
CA CYS A 205 -15.18 6.58 6.10
C CYS A 205 -14.88 8.07 6.38
N TYR A 206 -15.50 8.98 5.65
CA TYR A 206 -15.43 10.41 5.89
C TYR A 206 -16.85 10.98 5.99
N GLU A 207 -17.03 11.94 6.87
CA GLU A 207 -18.32 12.57 7.12
C GLU A 207 -18.77 13.42 5.93
N GLU A 208 -17.87 14.28 5.45
CA GLU A 208 -18.12 15.15 4.30
C GLU A 208 -16.88 15.30 3.42
N ARG A 209 -17.08 15.33 2.12
CA ARG A 209 -16.03 15.64 1.16
C ARG A 209 -15.96 17.14 0.95
N LEU A 210 -15.02 17.79 1.62
CA LEU A 210 -14.80 19.22 1.49
C LEU A 210 -14.35 19.60 0.08
N ARG A 211 -14.77 20.78 -0.36
CA ARG A 211 -14.23 21.39 -1.58
C ARG A 211 -12.86 22.01 -1.25
N PRO A 212 -11.86 21.90 -2.11
CA PRO A 212 -10.60 22.58 -1.90
C PRO A 212 -10.83 24.10 -1.97
N ASP A 213 -10.51 24.80 -0.88
CA ASP A 213 -10.60 26.26 -0.81
C ASP A 213 -9.34 26.92 -1.39
N GLU A 214 -8.19 26.23 -1.31
CA GLU A 214 -6.91 26.71 -1.79
C GLU A 214 -6.18 25.63 -2.59
N THR A 215 -5.45 26.02 -3.62
CA THR A 215 -4.51 25.16 -4.35
C THR A 215 -3.22 25.03 -3.56
N LEU A 216 -2.73 23.80 -3.34
CA LEU A 216 -1.40 23.59 -2.77
C LEU A 216 -0.34 24.23 -3.70
N ALA A 217 0.35 25.24 -3.20
CA ALA A 217 1.37 25.98 -3.93
C ALA A 217 2.53 25.08 -4.42
N VAL A 218 2.77 23.95 -3.78
CA VAL A 218 3.89 23.03 -4.08
C VAL A 218 3.83 22.48 -5.51
N SER A 219 2.67 22.03 -5.98
CA SER A 219 2.54 21.56 -7.36
C SER A 219 2.62 22.68 -8.39
N TYR A 220 2.27 23.91 -7.98
CA TYR A 220 2.35 25.09 -8.83
C TYR A 220 3.78 25.59 -8.99
N THR A 221 4.57 25.61 -7.92
CA THR A 221 5.94 26.16 -7.94
C THR A 221 6.97 25.16 -8.50
N HIS A 222 6.79 23.87 -8.33
CA HIS A 222 7.79 22.86 -8.75
C HIS A 222 7.54 22.27 -10.15
N LEU A 223 6.28 22.08 -10.55
CA LEU A 223 5.99 21.50 -11.85
C LEU A 223 5.82 22.55 -12.95
N ARG A 224 5.21 23.71 -12.65
CA ARG A 224 5.01 24.76 -13.65
C ARG A 224 6.18 25.73 -13.83
N ALA A 225 7.06 25.87 -12.86
CA ALA A 225 8.26 26.69 -13.03
C ALA A 225 9.19 26.16 -14.12
N HIS A 226 9.22 24.82 -14.29
CA HIS A 226 9.99 24.18 -15.37
C HIS A 226 9.29 24.24 -16.75
N GLU A 227 7.96 24.25 -16.79
CA GLU A 227 7.21 24.38 -18.04
C GLU A 227 7.23 25.81 -18.60
N THR A 228 7.26 26.82 -17.74
CA THR A 228 7.31 28.23 -18.16
C THR A 228 8.68 28.63 -18.69
N GLU A 229 9.77 27.98 -18.32
CA GLU A 229 11.08 28.23 -18.94
C GLU A 229 11.19 27.61 -20.36
N ALA A 230 10.48 26.53 -20.63
CA ALA A 230 10.45 25.90 -21.96
C ALA A 230 9.60 26.67 -22.98
N ASP A 231 8.62 27.44 -22.50
CA ASP A 231 7.75 28.28 -23.36
C ASP A 231 8.33 29.66 -23.66
N LEU A 232 9.51 29.98 -23.13
CA LEU A 232 10.20 31.26 -23.33
C LEU A 232 11.41 31.18 -24.26
N VAL A 233 11.61 30.07 -24.98
CA VAL A 233 12.68 29.90 -25.99
C VAL A 233 12.11 29.85 -27.39
#